data_24209b6e8dae2386f27d77c6dd472415
#
_entry.id   24209b6e8dae2386f27d77c6dd472415
#
_cell.length_a   1.000
_cell.length_b   1.000
_cell.length_c   1.000
_cell.angle_alpha   90.00
_cell.angle_beta   90.00
_cell.angle_gamma   90.00
#
_symmetry.space_group_name_H-M   'P 1'
#
loop_
_entity.id
_entity.type
_entity.pdbx_description
1 polymer ?
#
loop_
_entity_poly.entity_id
_entity_poly.type
_entity_poly.pdbx_seq_one_letter_code
_entity_poly.pdbx_strand_id
1 'polypeptide(L)'
;MSEIQQDEQEQIRQRRSKLNELREHSIAFPTDFRRDVIAGEVLAEYAGKTKEELEAEPLRVKIAGRMMTRRVMGKASFCHIQDMSGKIQLYVSRDSLPEGVYNEQFKKWDIGDILGAEGVLFKTQTDELSIKVDSIRLLTKALRPLPEKFHGIADQEIKYRQRYLDLIMSEESRNTFFIRSKIVAYIRQFLTDRQFLEVETPMMQVIPGGATARPFTTHHNALDMDMYLRIAPELYLKRLVVGGFERVFEINRNFRNEGLSTRHNPEFTMLEFYQAYAEYHELMDLTEAMLRGIAEEVVGQTVINYQGEEYDFGKPFVRMTVVESILHFNPDLTAEDLATREAAVKVAENLRIPVKESYGLGKVQIEIFEKTVESRLMQPTFITAYPVEVSPLARRNDNDPHVTDRFEFFVGGREIANGFTELNDAEDQAERFQKQVDEKDAGDLEAMHFDADYITALEHGMPPTAGEGIGIDRLVMLFTDSPSIRDVLLFPHMRPKA
;
A
#
# COMPACT_ATOMS: atom_id res chain seq x y z
N MET A 1 35.44 -0.63 14.81
CA MET A 1 34.41 0.42 14.75
C MET A 1 34.93 1.52 13.84
N SER A 2 34.11 2.02 12.91
CA SER A 2 34.48 3.17 12.09
C SER A 2 34.50 4.46 12.94
N GLU A 3 35.20 5.50 12.48
CA GLU A 3 35.22 6.82 13.15
C GLU A 3 33.79 7.35 13.36
N ILE A 4 32.90 7.16 12.38
CA ILE A 4 31.47 7.54 12.44
C ILE A 4 30.75 6.82 13.61
N GLN A 5 31.01 5.54 13.81
CA GLN A 5 30.40 4.79 14.91
C GLN A 5 30.94 5.22 16.27
N GLN A 6 32.19 5.65 16.37
CA GLN A 6 32.77 6.19 17.60
C GLN A 6 32.18 7.55 17.95
N ASP A 7 32.03 8.44 16.96
CA ASP A 7 31.40 9.76 17.17
C ASP A 7 29.92 9.65 17.56
N GLU A 8 29.15 8.75 16.91
CA GLU A 8 27.76 8.48 17.30
C GLU A 8 27.65 8.00 18.75
N GLN A 9 28.52 7.09 19.17
CA GLN A 9 28.51 6.62 20.56
C GLN A 9 28.86 7.70 21.57
N GLU A 10 29.77 8.62 21.23
CA GLU A 10 30.11 9.74 22.08
C GLU A 10 28.92 10.72 22.19
N GLN A 11 28.27 11.04 21.08
CA GLN A 11 27.07 11.86 21.10
C GLN A 11 25.94 11.24 21.94
N ILE A 12 25.75 9.93 21.87
CA ILE A 12 24.77 9.22 22.70
C ILE A 12 25.12 9.35 24.19
N ARG A 13 26.40 9.22 24.57
CA ARG A 13 26.85 9.39 25.96
C ARG A 13 26.57 10.79 26.46
N GLN A 14 26.93 11.82 25.70
CA GLN A 14 26.67 13.21 26.02
C GLN A 14 25.17 13.51 26.19
N ARG A 15 24.32 13.01 25.29
CA ARG A 15 22.87 13.18 25.38
C ARG A 15 22.27 12.48 26.60
N ARG A 16 22.80 11.30 26.97
CA ARG A 16 22.42 10.60 28.22
C ARG A 16 22.82 11.39 29.48
N SER A 17 24.00 12.01 29.48
CA SER A 17 24.42 12.89 30.58
C SER A 17 23.45 14.07 30.73
N LYS A 18 23.11 14.76 29.65
CA LYS A 18 22.11 15.84 29.64
C LYS A 18 20.73 15.38 30.14
N LEU A 19 20.31 14.17 29.80
CA LEU A 19 19.06 13.61 30.33
C LEU A 19 19.12 13.37 31.83
N ASN A 20 20.25 12.90 32.36
CA ASN A 20 20.41 12.69 33.78
C ASN A 20 20.37 14.04 34.54
N GLU A 21 21.04 15.08 34.04
CA GLU A 21 20.94 16.44 34.57
C GLU A 21 19.49 16.96 34.59
N LEU A 22 18.72 16.68 33.50
CA LEU A 22 17.31 17.06 33.46
C LEU A 22 16.47 16.37 34.54
N ARG A 23 16.73 15.09 34.81
CA ARG A 23 16.02 14.33 35.87
C ARG A 23 16.27 14.81 37.26
N GLU A 24 17.43 15.42 37.50
CA GLU A 24 17.78 16.00 38.82
C GLU A 24 17.02 17.31 39.11
N HIS A 25 16.67 18.05 38.04
CA HIS A 25 16.15 19.42 38.18
C HIS A 25 14.71 19.61 37.69
N SER A 26 14.15 18.64 36.95
CA SER A 26 12.83 18.77 36.36
C SER A 26 12.21 17.42 36.01
N ILE A 27 10.93 17.45 35.55
CA ILE A 27 10.28 16.32 34.93
C ILE A 27 10.82 16.21 33.51
N ALA A 28 11.71 15.24 33.28
CA ALA A 28 12.40 15.06 31.98
C ALA A 28 11.49 14.71 30.79
N PHE A 29 10.32 14.13 31.05
CA PHE A 29 9.31 13.76 30.07
C PHE A 29 7.93 14.23 30.53
N PRO A 30 7.62 15.54 30.46
CA PRO A 30 6.34 16.07 30.89
C PRO A 30 5.21 15.63 29.94
N THR A 31 4.02 15.38 30.52
CA THR A 31 2.84 14.91 29.76
C THR A 31 1.71 15.94 29.70
N ASP A 32 1.90 17.11 30.30
CA ASP A 32 0.90 18.15 30.51
C ASP A 32 0.83 19.19 29.37
N PHE A 33 1.68 19.09 28.33
CA PHE A 33 1.64 20.00 27.19
C PHE A 33 0.53 19.60 26.22
N ARG A 34 -0.30 20.57 25.81
CA ARG A 34 -1.32 20.41 24.79
C ARG A 34 -1.12 21.47 23.73
N ARG A 35 -0.92 21.06 22.47
CA ARG A 35 -0.92 21.98 21.33
C ARG A 35 -2.35 22.30 20.91
N ASP A 36 -2.56 23.48 20.35
CA ASP A 36 -3.82 23.93 19.79
C ASP A 36 -3.80 23.99 18.24
N VAL A 37 -2.60 23.97 17.64
CA VAL A 37 -2.42 23.99 16.18
C VAL A 37 -1.38 22.98 15.72
N ILE A 38 -1.39 22.67 14.41
CA ILE A 38 -0.34 21.95 13.69
C ILE A 38 0.30 22.81 12.61
N ALA A 39 1.55 22.56 12.29
CA ALA A 39 2.35 23.40 11.39
C ALA A 39 1.71 23.62 10.02
N GLY A 40 1.18 22.56 9.40
CA GLY A 40 0.58 22.61 8.06
C GLY A 40 -0.69 23.47 8.02
N GLU A 41 -1.55 23.40 9.03
CA GLU A 41 -2.77 24.24 9.11
C GLU A 41 -2.40 25.71 9.24
N VAL A 42 -1.45 26.03 10.13
CA VAL A 42 -0.95 27.40 10.32
C VAL A 42 -0.35 27.94 9.02
N LEU A 43 0.44 27.14 8.31
CA LEU A 43 1.03 27.55 7.05
C LEU A 43 -0.02 27.75 5.96
N ALA A 44 -0.99 26.83 5.84
CA ALA A 44 -2.06 26.94 4.83
C ALA A 44 -2.93 28.19 5.04
N GLU A 45 -3.22 28.54 6.28
CA GLU A 45 -4.12 29.65 6.59
C GLU A 45 -3.39 31.02 6.61
N TYR A 46 -2.15 31.07 7.11
CA TYR A 46 -1.49 32.34 7.41
C TYR A 46 -0.26 32.65 6.55
N ALA A 47 0.27 31.72 5.74
CA ALA A 47 1.46 32.00 4.93
C ALA A 47 1.21 33.09 3.85
N GLY A 48 -0.02 33.26 3.39
CA GLY A 48 -0.42 34.31 2.44
C GLY A 48 -0.64 35.70 3.05
N LYS A 49 -0.77 35.80 4.39
CA LYS A 49 -0.99 37.10 5.06
C LYS A 49 0.27 37.95 5.03
N THR A 50 0.08 39.28 4.95
CA THR A 50 1.19 40.23 5.01
C THR A 50 1.66 40.41 6.48
N LYS A 51 2.82 41.05 6.63
CA LYS A 51 3.35 41.35 7.96
C LYS A 51 2.46 42.28 8.74
N GLU A 52 1.91 43.30 8.08
CA GLU A 52 0.98 44.27 8.64
C GLU A 52 -0.33 43.63 9.12
N GLU A 53 -0.86 42.68 8.36
CA GLU A 53 -2.07 41.94 8.74
C GLU A 53 -1.85 41.08 9.99
N LEU A 54 -0.69 40.40 10.10
CA LEU A 54 -0.35 39.63 11.28
C LEU A 54 -0.06 40.49 12.52
N GLU A 55 0.46 41.72 12.30
CA GLU A 55 0.68 42.68 13.38
C GLU A 55 -0.64 43.34 13.85
N ALA A 56 -1.61 43.52 12.93
CA ALA A 56 -2.92 44.09 13.27
C ALA A 56 -3.82 43.09 14.03
N GLU A 57 -3.70 41.81 13.70
CA GLU A 57 -4.44 40.72 14.37
C GLU A 57 -3.47 39.64 14.89
N PRO A 58 -2.79 39.88 16.01
CA PRO A 58 -1.80 38.96 16.54
C PRO A 58 -2.43 37.61 16.93
N LEU A 59 -2.06 36.55 16.27
CA LEU A 59 -2.50 35.18 16.60
C LEU A 59 -1.49 34.50 17.51
N ARG A 60 -1.92 34.20 18.74
CA ARG A 60 -1.16 33.36 19.68
C ARG A 60 -1.45 31.89 19.41
N VAL A 61 -0.37 31.09 19.33
CA VAL A 61 -0.45 29.66 19.04
C VAL A 61 0.41 28.86 20.03
N LYS A 62 0.00 27.62 20.23
CA LYS A 62 0.69 26.64 21.05
C LYS A 62 0.98 25.40 20.19
N ILE A 63 2.25 25.15 19.94
CA ILE A 63 2.69 24.14 18.98
C ILE A 63 3.72 23.19 19.60
N ALA A 64 3.79 21.96 19.10
CA ALA A 64 4.82 20.99 19.48
C ALA A 64 5.34 20.26 18.27
N GLY A 65 6.64 19.97 18.27
CA GLY A 65 7.28 19.25 17.18
C GLY A 65 8.72 18.87 17.48
N ARG A 66 9.31 18.07 16.59
CA ARG A 66 10.72 17.68 16.64
C ARG A 66 11.61 18.77 16.08
N MET A 67 12.62 19.18 16.82
CA MET A 67 13.61 20.16 16.37
C MET A 67 14.47 19.55 15.25
N MET A 68 14.33 20.07 14.05
CA MET A 68 15.03 19.58 12.86
C MET A 68 16.26 20.43 12.50
N THR A 69 16.22 21.69 12.87
CA THR A 69 17.36 22.62 12.67
C THR A 69 17.44 23.60 13.83
N ARG A 70 18.63 24.10 14.08
CA ARG A 70 18.85 25.23 15.00
C ARG A 70 20.00 26.08 14.52
N ARG A 71 19.81 27.40 14.45
CA ARG A 71 20.83 28.40 14.16
C ARG A 71 20.86 29.42 15.25
N VAL A 72 21.97 29.46 16.01
CA VAL A 72 22.17 30.40 17.10
C VAL A 72 22.83 31.67 16.57
N MET A 73 22.26 32.85 16.87
CA MET A 73 22.72 34.16 16.46
C MET A 73 22.82 35.09 17.69
N GLY A 74 23.81 34.85 18.57
CA GLY A 74 24.01 35.63 19.75
C GLY A 74 22.88 35.48 20.79
N LYS A 75 22.02 36.52 20.90
CA LYS A 75 20.90 36.55 21.84
C LYS A 75 19.60 35.97 21.28
N ALA A 76 19.59 35.57 20.04
CA ALA A 76 18.43 34.99 19.37
C ALA A 76 18.82 33.73 18.57
N SER A 77 17.85 32.91 18.30
CA SER A 77 18.01 31.69 17.48
C SER A 77 16.80 31.48 16.60
N PHE A 78 17.03 30.88 15.47
CA PHE A 78 15.99 30.28 14.66
C PHE A 78 16.09 28.76 14.76
N CYS A 79 14.97 28.08 14.94
CA CYS A 79 14.91 26.64 14.80
C CYS A 79 13.64 26.23 14.06
N HIS A 80 13.72 25.15 13.29
CA HIS A 80 12.53 24.56 12.69
C HIS A 80 12.11 23.35 13.52
N ILE A 81 10.83 23.33 13.86
CA ILE A 81 10.21 22.12 14.42
C ILE A 81 9.33 21.47 13.37
N GLN A 82 9.27 20.15 13.42
CA GLN A 82 8.47 19.31 12.51
C GLN A 82 7.43 18.55 13.30
N ASP A 83 6.19 18.64 12.87
CA ASP A 83 5.11 17.78 13.34
C ASP A 83 4.61 16.85 12.23
N MET A 84 3.41 16.24 12.37
CA MET A 84 2.84 15.34 11.38
C MET A 84 2.49 16.04 10.06
N SER A 85 2.22 17.32 10.07
CA SER A 85 1.68 18.10 8.95
C SER A 85 2.73 18.92 8.19
N GLY A 86 3.90 19.16 8.79
CA GLY A 86 4.93 19.97 8.16
C GLY A 86 5.98 20.52 9.14
N LYS A 87 6.66 21.57 8.69
CA LYS A 87 7.70 22.27 9.45
C LYS A 87 7.35 23.73 9.58
N ILE A 88 7.58 24.30 10.76
CA ILE A 88 7.44 25.73 11.01
C ILE A 88 8.66 26.27 11.74
N GLN A 89 9.00 27.53 11.44
CA GLN A 89 10.12 28.22 12.08
C GLN A 89 9.70 28.80 13.43
N LEU A 90 10.55 28.63 14.43
CA LEU A 90 10.47 29.31 15.73
C LEU A 90 11.59 30.37 15.79
N TYR A 91 11.23 31.59 16.17
CA TYR A 91 12.17 32.64 16.60
C TYR A 91 12.24 32.65 18.10
N VAL A 92 13.37 32.26 18.65
CA VAL A 92 13.61 32.12 20.11
C VAL A 92 14.60 33.15 20.53
N SER A 93 14.16 34.16 21.27
CA SER A 93 14.98 35.28 21.76
C SER A 93 15.19 35.18 23.26
N ARG A 94 16.39 35.46 23.74
CA ARG A 94 16.71 35.53 25.15
C ARG A 94 15.81 36.53 25.88
N ASP A 95 15.55 37.68 25.24
CA ASP A 95 14.85 38.79 25.86
C ASP A 95 13.31 38.57 25.87
N SER A 96 12.80 37.55 25.16
CA SER A 96 11.38 37.15 25.17
C SER A 96 11.06 35.97 26.09
N LEU A 97 12.08 35.28 26.59
CA LEU A 97 11.94 34.13 27.47
C LEU A 97 12.22 34.45 28.92
N PRO A 98 11.71 33.69 29.89
CA PRO A 98 12.10 33.78 31.28
C PRO A 98 13.63 33.65 31.44
N GLU A 99 14.17 34.29 32.51
CA GLU A 99 15.59 34.26 32.82
C GLU A 99 16.11 32.82 32.91
N GLY A 100 17.28 32.55 32.32
CA GLY A 100 17.92 31.22 32.28
C GLY A 100 17.43 30.31 31.15
N VAL A 101 16.16 30.37 30.75
CA VAL A 101 15.58 29.41 29.77
C VAL A 101 16.34 29.37 28.45
N TYR A 102 16.74 30.51 27.91
CA TYR A 102 17.48 30.57 26.65
C TYR A 102 18.89 29.98 26.75
N ASN A 103 19.69 30.44 27.75
CA ASN A 103 21.09 30.09 27.85
C ASN A 103 21.34 28.74 28.51
N GLU A 104 20.57 28.41 29.56
CA GLU A 104 20.80 27.23 30.39
C GLU A 104 20.03 26.02 29.94
N GLN A 105 18.95 26.21 29.15
CA GLN A 105 18.11 25.14 28.64
C GLN A 105 18.15 25.06 27.12
N PHE A 106 17.52 26.00 26.40
CA PHE A 106 17.34 25.90 24.93
C PHE A 106 18.65 25.72 24.14
N LYS A 107 19.70 26.45 24.49
CA LYS A 107 21.00 26.31 23.82
C LYS A 107 21.65 24.93 24.03
N LYS A 108 21.32 24.22 25.12
CA LYS A 108 21.87 22.90 25.43
C LYS A 108 21.08 21.74 24.82
N TRP A 109 19.88 22.00 24.31
CA TRP A 109 19.08 20.97 23.65
C TRP A 109 19.72 20.54 22.34
N ASP A 110 19.35 19.37 21.83
CA ASP A 110 19.98 18.79 20.66
C ASP A 110 18.98 18.66 19.51
N ILE A 111 19.47 18.67 18.27
CA ILE A 111 18.68 18.33 17.09
C ILE A 111 18.07 16.93 17.30
N GLY A 112 16.77 16.80 16.99
CA GLY A 112 16.00 15.60 17.25
C GLY A 112 15.16 15.65 18.54
N ASP A 113 15.42 16.57 19.48
CA ASP A 113 14.60 16.77 20.66
C ASP A 113 13.18 17.21 20.27
N ILE A 114 12.18 16.83 21.06
CA ILE A 114 10.79 17.27 20.86
C ILE A 114 10.51 18.43 21.82
N LEU A 115 10.02 19.52 21.24
CA LEU A 115 9.79 20.79 21.91
C LEU A 115 8.31 21.14 21.92
N GLY A 116 7.87 21.84 22.98
CA GLY A 116 6.63 22.59 23.01
C GLY A 116 6.94 24.07 23.05
N ALA A 117 6.29 24.89 22.24
CA ALA A 117 6.47 26.33 22.18
C ALA A 117 5.12 27.06 22.15
N GLU A 118 5.08 28.24 22.80
CA GLU A 118 3.96 29.17 22.74
C GLU A 118 4.50 30.52 22.26
N GLY A 119 3.71 31.22 21.48
CA GLY A 119 4.11 32.52 20.94
C GLY A 119 3.14 33.08 19.92
N VAL A 120 3.53 34.15 19.26
CA VAL A 120 2.69 34.89 18.33
C VAL A 120 3.26 34.70 16.91
N LEU A 121 2.37 34.50 15.92
CA LEU A 121 2.74 34.43 14.51
C LEU A 121 3.29 35.77 14.04
N PHE A 122 4.33 35.73 13.23
CA PHE A 122 4.89 36.90 12.58
C PHE A 122 5.64 36.49 11.30
N LYS A 123 5.95 37.44 10.44
CA LYS A 123 6.83 37.24 9.30
C LYS A 123 8.21 37.82 9.54
N THR A 124 9.24 37.04 9.18
CA THR A 124 10.64 37.50 9.23
C THR A 124 10.91 38.55 8.16
N GLN A 125 12.15 39.10 8.13
CA GLN A 125 12.59 40.02 7.08
C GLN A 125 12.62 39.36 5.69
N THR A 126 12.75 38.04 5.64
CA THR A 126 12.75 37.24 4.40
C THR A 126 11.36 36.68 4.08
N ASP A 127 10.30 37.22 4.69
CA ASP A 127 8.89 36.84 4.49
C ASP A 127 8.54 35.39 4.91
N GLU A 128 9.36 34.74 5.73
CA GLU A 128 9.08 33.41 6.27
C GLU A 128 8.15 33.50 7.46
N LEU A 129 6.99 32.80 7.40
CA LEU A 129 6.04 32.71 8.53
C LEU A 129 6.68 31.97 9.70
N SER A 130 6.70 32.60 10.85
CA SER A 130 7.41 32.13 12.04
C SER A 130 6.60 32.40 13.31
N ILE A 131 6.95 31.70 14.38
CA ILE A 131 6.40 31.94 15.71
C ILE A 131 7.44 32.69 16.56
N LYS A 132 7.10 33.89 17.02
CA LYS A 132 7.88 34.63 18.03
C LYS A 132 7.57 34.04 19.38
N VAL A 133 8.51 33.25 19.89
CA VAL A 133 8.34 32.40 21.06
C VAL A 133 8.53 33.22 22.34
N ASP A 134 7.60 33.11 23.27
CA ASP A 134 7.67 33.67 24.63
C ASP A 134 7.63 32.57 25.74
N SER A 135 7.27 31.34 25.38
CA SER A 135 7.38 30.16 26.24
C SER A 135 7.86 28.96 25.44
N ILE A 136 8.86 28.25 25.94
CA ILE A 136 9.39 27.05 25.30
C ILE A 136 9.86 26.06 26.35
N ARG A 137 9.61 24.77 26.10
CA ARG A 137 10.10 23.71 26.99
C ARG A 137 10.42 22.43 26.21
N LEU A 138 11.31 21.65 26.79
CA LEU A 138 11.63 20.31 26.31
C LEU A 138 10.51 19.34 26.72
N LEU A 139 9.97 18.60 25.75
CA LEU A 139 8.97 17.56 26.00
C LEU A 139 9.59 16.15 25.97
N THR A 140 10.60 15.96 25.11
CA THR A 140 11.30 14.67 25.01
C THR A 140 12.75 14.88 24.59
N LYS A 141 13.68 14.33 25.35
CA LYS A 141 15.09 14.29 25.01
C LYS A 141 15.38 13.15 24.04
N ALA A 142 15.87 13.47 22.85
CA ALA A 142 16.35 12.49 21.89
C ALA A 142 17.77 12.01 22.25
N LEU A 143 17.95 10.71 22.44
CA LEU A 143 19.23 10.14 22.88
C LEU A 143 20.15 9.73 21.72
N ARG A 144 19.62 9.61 20.51
CA ARG A 144 20.40 9.31 19.31
C ARG A 144 20.37 10.50 18.37
N PRO A 145 21.50 10.82 17.71
CA PRO A 145 21.50 11.83 16.66
C PRO A 145 20.62 11.38 15.48
N LEU A 146 20.05 12.36 14.77
CA LEU A 146 19.43 12.07 13.47
C LEU A 146 20.51 11.90 12.41
N PRO A 147 20.28 11.11 11.36
CA PRO A 147 21.17 11.02 10.21
C PRO A 147 21.47 12.39 9.61
N GLU A 148 22.67 12.58 9.06
CA GLU A 148 23.05 13.86 8.46
C GLU A 148 22.15 14.24 7.27
N LYS A 149 21.67 15.49 7.25
CA LYS A 149 20.75 16.02 6.25
C LYS A 149 21.26 15.94 4.81
N PHE A 150 22.58 16.05 4.61
CA PHE A 150 23.18 16.17 3.28
C PHE A 150 23.26 14.82 2.51
N HIS A 151 23.15 13.72 3.20
CA HIS A 151 23.18 12.39 2.59
C HIS A 151 21.85 11.65 2.67
N GLY A 152 20.85 12.18 3.42
CA GLY A 152 19.61 11.49 3.71
C GLY A 152 19.85 10.11 4.35
N ILE A 153 18.89 9.22 4.28
CA ILE A 153 19.15 7.80 4.47
C ILE A 153 19.49 7.25 3.08
N ALA A 154 20.80 7.34 2.70
CA ALA A 154 21.26 6.87 1.40
C ALA A 154 21.16 5.34 1.24
N ASP A 155 21.18 4.61 2.36
CA ASP A 155 21.02 3.17 2.39
C ASP A 155 19.53 2.80 2.44
N GLN A 156 19.01 2.27 1.35
CA GLN A 156 17.65 1.78 1.21
C GLN A 156 17.29 0.72 2.27
N GLU A 157 18.25 -0.11 2.67
CA GLU A 157 18.02 -1.12 3.69
C GLU A 157 17.77 -0.50 5.07
N ILE A 158 18.50 0.55 5.43
CA ILE A 158 18.26 1.31 6.66
C ILE A 158 16.89 1.98 6.61
N LYS A 159 16.48 2.55 5.47
CA LYS A 159 15.15 3.15 5.24
C LYS A 159 14.03 2.18 5.59
N TYR A 160 14.12 0.92 5.16
CA TYR A 160 13.09 -0.08 5.41
C TYR A 160 13.14 -0.66 6.82
N ARG A 161 14.34 -0.90 7.37
CA ARG A 161 14.50 -1.48 8.72
C ARG A 161 14.24 -0.49 9.85
N GLN A 162 14.54 0.80 9.62
CA GLN A 162 14.36 1.88 10.59
C GLN A 162 13.36 2.91 10.03
N ARG A 163 12.17 2.45 9.68
CA ARG A 163 11.11 3.27 9.08
C ARG A 163 10.82 4.54 9.87
N TYR A 164 10.96 4.51 11.19
CA TYR A 164 10.81 5.70 12.04
C TYR A 164 11.83 6.80 11.70
N LEU A 165 13.06 6.45 11.33
CA LEU A 165 14.04 7.44 10.85
C LEU A 165 13.67 7.96 9.45
N ASP A 166 13.27 7.08 8.56
CA ASP A 166 12.79 7.44 7.23
C ASP A 166 11.63 8.44 7.32
N LEU A 167 10.63 8.16 8.15
CA LEU A 167 9.49 9.07 8.37
C LEU A 167 9.88 10.40 9.02
N ILE A 168 10.94 10.45 9.84
CA ILE A 168 11.46 11.71 10.40
C ILE A 168 12.14 12.52 9.30
N MET A 169 12.92 11.88 8.43
CA MET A 169 13.83 12.57 7.51
C MET A 169 13.22 12.85 6.14
N SER A 170 12.37 11.95 5.61
CA SER A 170 11.78 12.02 4.27
C SER A 170 10.33 12.49 4.30
N GLU A 171 10.07 13.60 3.66
CA GLU A 171 8.72 14.10 3.42
C GLU A 171 7.99 13.26 2.38
N GLU A 172 8.70 12.82 1.35
CA GLU A 172 8.20 11.93 0.30
C GLU A 172 7.65 10.62 0.91
N SER A 173 8.44 9.97 1.78
CA SER A 173 7.98 8.75 2.47
C SER A 173 6.72 9.00 3.31
N ARG A 174 6.63 10.12 4.05
CA ARG A 174 5.41 10.47 4.76
C ARG A 174 4.22 10.64 3.82
N ASN A 175 4.43 11.35 2.72
CA ASN A 175 3.38 11.60 1.73
C ASN A 175 2.86 10.31 1.11
N THR A 176 3.73 9.35 0.79
CA THR A 176 3.34 8.02 0.31
C THR A 176 2.34 7.35 1.27
N PHE A 177 2.59 7.36 2.58
CA PHE A 177 1.67 6.76 3.54
C PHE A 177 0.39 7.58 3.78
N PHE A 178 0.44 8.91 3.65
CA PHE A 178 -0.77 9.73 3.66
C PHE A 178 -1.66 9.44 2.44
N ILE A 179 -1.06 9.35 1.26
CA ILE A 179 -1.79 8.99 0.02
C ILE A 179 -2.37 7.57 0.16
N ARG A 180 -1.59 6.60 0.64
CA ARG A 180 -2.08 5.24 0.92
C ARG A 180 -3.33 5.26 1.81
N SER A 181 -3.28 6.01 2.91
CA SER A 181 -4.42 6.12 3.82
C SER A 181 -5.64 6.74 3.15
N LYS A 182 -5.45 7.78 2.33
CA LYS A 182 -6.52 8.44 1.58
C LYS A 182 -7.12 7.51 0.50
N ILE A 183 -6.29 6.74 -0.21
CA ILE A 183 -6.76 5.74 -1.20
C ILE A 183 -7.67 4.72 -0.52
N VAL A 184 -7.25 4.15 0.61
CA VAL A 184 -8.05 3.16 1.34
C VAL A 184 -9.36 3.78 1.85
N ALA A 185 -9.32 5.00 2.37
CA ALA A 185 -10.51 5.72 2.81
C ALA A 185 -11.47 5.99 1.65
N TYR A 186 -10.96 6.42 0.49
CA TYR A 186 -11.74 6.64 -0.73
C TYR A 186 -12.44 5.35 -1.21
N ILE A 187 -11.69 4.25 -1.29
CA ILE A 187 -12.26 2.94 -1.70
C ILE A 187 -13.40 2.52 -0.77
N ARG A 188 -13.23 2.65 0.55
CA ARG A 188 -14.30 2.35 1.52
C ARG A 188 -15.54 3.20 1.27
N GLN A 189 -15.36 4.51 1.11
CA GLN A 189 -16.48 5.43 0.85
C GLN A 189 -17.16 5.09 -0.48
N PHE A 190 -16.38 4.88 -1.55
CA PHE A 190 -16.88 4.54 -2.88
C PHE A 190 -17.75 3.28 -2.89
N LEU A 191 -17.34 2.22 -2.17
CA LEU A 191 -18.10 0.98 -2.05
C LEU A 191 -19.31 1.13 -1.12
N THR A 192 -19.15 1.81 0.01
CA THR A 192 -20.24 2.04 0.96
C THR A 192 -21.37 2.86 0.35
N ASP A 193 -21.06 3.89 -0.44
CA ASP A 193 -22.04 4.70 -1.18
C ASP A 193 -22.83 3.87 -2.20
N ARG A 194 -22.29 2.74 -2.62
CA ARG A 194 -22.91 1.74 -3.51
C ARG A 194 -23.54 0.57 -2.77
N GLN A 195 -23.75 0.75 -1.46
CA GLN A 195 -24.42 -0.22 -0.58
C GLN A 195 -23.65 -1.54 -0.38
N PHE A 196 -22.34 -1.55 -0.55
CA PHE A 196 -21.50 -2.67 -0.13
C PHE A 196 -21.31 -2.63 1.39
N LEU A 197 -21.44 -3.80 2.02
CA LEU A 197 -21.17 -4.02 3.44
C LEU A 197 -19.69 -4.40 3.63
N GLU A 198 -18.95 -3.63 4.43
CA GLU A 198 -17.60 -4.03 4.86
C GLU A 198 -17.72 -5.14 5.91
N VAL A 199 -17.00 -6.22 5.69
CA VAL A 199 -17.01 -7.40 6.57
C VAL A 199 -15.60 -7.84 6.91
N GLU A 200 -15.47 -8.67 7.94
CA GLU A 200 -14.22 -9.33 8.31
C GLU A 200 -14.45 -10.84 8.29
N THR A 201 -13.57 -11.57 7.63
CA THR A 201 -13.57 -13.03 7.57
C THR A 201 -12.29 -13.60 8.19
N PRO A 202 -12.24 -14.89 8.55
CA PRO A 202 -11.10 -15.45 9.26
C PRO A 202 -9.77 -15.30 8.49
N MET A 203 -8.74 -14.76 9.17
CA MET A 203 -7.36 -14.82 8.66
C MET A 203 -6.69 -16.17 8.90
N MET A 204 -7.07 -16.88 9.98
CA MET A 204 -6.66 -18.26 10.24
C MET A 204 -7.75 -19.19 9.77
N GLN A 205 -7.44 -20.04 8.80
CA GLN A 205 -8.39 -20.93 8.14
C GLN A 205 -8.00 -22.39 8.36
N VAL A 206 -9.00 -23.26 8.42
CA VAL A 206 -8.77 -24.70 8.50
C VAL A 206 -8.39 -25.26 7.14
N ILE A 207 -9.01 -24.73 6.08
CA ILE A 207 -8.75 -25.08 4.67
C ILE A 207 -8.38 -23.79 3.95
N PRO A 208 -7.17 -23.66 3.39
CA PRO A 208 -6.79 -22.50 2.58
C PRO A 208 -7.39 -22.66 1.17
N GLY A 209 -7.93 -21.59 0.61
CA GLY A 209 -8.51 -21.58 -0.73
C GLY A 209 -8.72 -20.17 -1.27
N GLY A 210 -9.32 -20.07 -2.47
CA GLY A 210 -9.61 -18.80 -3.14
C GLY A 210 -8.47 -18.26 -4.01
N ALA A 211 -7.30 -18.89 -4.03
CA ALA A 211 -6.19 -18.55 -4.90
C ALA A 211 -5.24 -19.73 -5.06
N THR A 212 -4.41 -19.70 -6.10
CA THR A 212 -3.29 -20.63 -6.30
C THR A 212 -2.05 -20.03 -5.63
N ALA A 213 -1.70 -20.48 -4.43
CA ALA A 213 -0.55 -20.01 -3.69
C ALA A 213 -0.19 -20.96 -2.55
N ARG A 214 1.06 -20.98 -2.13
CA ARG A 214 1.50 -21.76 -0.98
C ARG A 214 1.14 -21.04 0.33
N PRO A 215 0.37 -21.67 1.26
CA PRO A 215 0.00 -21.05 2.53
C PRO A 215 1.15 -21.10 3.56
N PHE A 216 1.10 -20.20 4.55
CA PHE A 216 1.79 -20.38 5.83
C PHE A 216 0.97 -21.28 6.73
N THR A 217 1.61 -22.20 7.44
CA THR A 217 0.98 -23.09 8.42
C THR A 217 1.25 -22.60 9.84
N THR A 218 0.29 -22.82 10.73
CA THR A 218 0.40 -22.58 12.16
C THR A 218 -0.34 -23.69 12.92
N HIS A 219 -0.18 -23.76 14.25
CA HIS A 219 -0.80 -24.78 15.08
C HIS A 219 -1.61 -24.13 16.20
N HIS A 220 -2.89 -24.56 16.35
CA HIS A 220 -3.75 -24.13 17.45
C HIS A 220 -3.60 -25.07 18.63
N ASN A 221 -2.79 -24.68 19.63
CA ASN A 221 -2.41 -25.53 20.76
C ASN A 221 -3.59 -26.10 21.56
N ALA A 222 -4.62 -25.29 21.80
CA ALA A 222 -5.77 -25.73 22.63
C ALA A 222 -6.69 -26.73 21.92
N LEU A 223 -6.74 -26.68 20.58
CA LEU A 223 -7.54 -27.58 19.75
C LEU A 223 -6.72 -28.72 19.15
N ASP A 224 -5.38 -28.69 19.34
CA ASP A 224 -4.42 -29.63 18.76
C ASP A 224 -4.64 -29.84 17.25
N MET A 225 -4.74 -28.74 16.52
CA MET A 225 -5.01 -28.75 15.08
C MET A 225 -4.15 -27.78 14.31
N ASP A 226 -3.76 -28.17 13.10
CA ASP A 226 -3.06 -27.29 12.18
C ASP A 226 -4.04 -26.35 11.49
N MET A 227 -3.63 -25.12 11.31
CA MET A 227 -4.35 -24.07 10.63
C MET A 227 -3.44 -23.36 9.62
N TYR A 228 -4.03 -22.58 8.75
CA TYR A 228 -3.34 -21.86 7.70
C TYR A 228 -3.62 -20.36 7.79
N LEU A 229 -2.61 -19.52 7.55
CA LEU A 229 -2.88 -18.13 7.26
C LEU A 229 -3.48 -18.04 5.86
N ARG A 230 -4.59 -17.32 5.72
CA ARG A 230 -5.36 -17.25 4.47
C ARG A 230 -4.53 -16.72 3.30
N ILE A 231 -4.72 -17.31 2.15
CA ILE A 231 -4.19 -16.83 0.87
C ILE A 231 -5.14 -15.87 0.16
N ALA A 232 -6.46 -15.99 0.45
CA ALA A 232 -7.54 -15.14 -0.02
C ALA A 232 -8.77 -15.28 0.92
N PRO A 233 -9.65 -14.27 1.05
CA PRO A 233 -10.92 -14.36 1.77
C PRO A 233 -12.07 -14.89 0.91
N GLU A 234 -11.87 -15.15 -0.38
CA GLU A 234 -12.85 -15.42 -1.44
C GLU A 234 -13.94 -16.40 -1.03
N LEU A 235 -13.58 -17.63 -0.60
CA LEU A 235 -14.56 -18.67 -0.30
C LEU A 235 -15.44 -18.31 0.92
N TYR A 236 -14.94 -17.50 1.86
CA TYR A 236 -15.74 -17.00 2.98
C TYR A 236 -16.67 -15.87 2.53
N LEU A 237 -16.22 -14.95 1.69
CA LEU A 237 -17.05 -13.86 1.17
C LEU A 237 -18.20 -14.40 0.32
N LYS A 238 -17.95 -15.42 -0.52
CA LYS A 238 -19.00 -16.11 -1.28
C LYS A 238 -20.04 -16.81 -0.39
N ARG A 239 -19.63 -17.41 0.74
CA ARG A 239 -20.57 -17.94 1.74
C ARG A 239 -21.48 -16.86 2.32
N LEU A 240 -21.00 -15.62 2.48
CA LEU A 240 -21.82 -14.49 2.91
C LEU A 240 -22.84 -14.09 1.82
N VAL A 241 -22.45 -14.18 0.54
CA VAL A 241 -23.38 -13.96 -0.58
C VAL A 241 -24.48 -15.04 -0.60
N VAL A 242 -24.13 -16.31 -0.43
CA VAL A 242 -25.11 -17.40 -0.24
C VAL A 242 -26.04 -17.09 0.95
N GLY A 243 -25.50 -16.53 2.04
CA GLY A 243 -26.24 -16.11 3.22
C GLY A 243 -27.14 -14.89 3.02
N GLY A 244 -27.16 -14.28 1.83
CA GLY A 244 -28.03 -13.14 1.48
C GLY A 244 -27.38 -11.75 1.62
N PHE A 245 -26.07 -11.65 1.86
CA PHE A 245 -25.35 -10.38 1.76
C PHE A 245 -24.99 -10.12 0.29
N GLU A 246 -25.88 -9.42 -0.42
CA GLU A 246 -25.80 -9.25 -1.86
C GLU A 246 -24.61 -8.43 -2.33
N ARG A 247 -24.05 -7.55 -1.47
CA ARG A 247 -22.87 -6.72 -1.75
C ARG A 247 -21.97 -6.69 -0.53
N VAL A 248 -20.81 -7.31 -0.63
CA VAL A 248 -19.83 -7.38 0.46
C VAL A 248 -18.44 -7.00 -0.02
N PHE A 249 -17.65 -6.44 0.85
CA PHE A 249 -16.21 -6.23 0.61
C PHE A 249 -15.40 -6.38 1.89
N GLU A 250 -14.13 -6.72 1.71
CA GLU A 250 -13.14 -6.78 2.77
C GLU A 250 -11.83 -6.15 2.29
N ILE A 251 -11.26 -5.23 3.07
CA ILE A 251 -9.90 -4.73 2.87
C ILE A 251 -9.05 -5.26 4.01
N ASN A 252 -8.20 -6.26 3.74
CA ASN A 252 -7.43 -6.91 4.80
C ASN A 252 -6.17 -7.59 4.26
N ARG A 253 -5.45 -8.27 5.17
CA ARG A 253 -4.21 -8.97 4.87
C ARG A 253 -4.45 -10.35 4.31
N ASN A 254 -3.67 -10.69 3.28
CA ASN A 254 -3.48 -12.05 2.78
C ASN A 254 -2.01 -12.43 2.91
N PHE A 255 -1.75 -13.74 2.93
CA PHE A 255 -0.43 -14.31 3.23
C PHE A 255 -0.09 -15.35 2.17
N ARG A 256 1.06 -15.21 1.50
CA ARG A 256 1.56 -16.19 0.53
C ARG A 256 3.01 -16.51 0.85
N ASN A 257 3.30 -17.80 1.07
CA ASN A 257 4.62 -18.29 1.45
C ASN A 257 5.52 -18.41 0.21
N GLU A 258 5.82 -17.25 -0.39
CA GLU A 258 6.58 -17.09 -1.61
C GLU A 258 7.84 -16.26 -1.39
N GLY A 259 8.62 -16.08 -2.46
CA GLY A 259 9.86 -15.30 -2.42
C GLY A 259 9.66 -13.80 -2.24
N LEU A 260 10.65 -13.12 -1.67
CA LEU A 260 10.69 -11.66 -1.56
C LEU A 260 11.21 -11.03 -2.85
N SER A 261 10.48 -10.05 -3.39
CA SER A 261 10.90 -9.27 -4.55
C SER A 261 10.55 -7.78 -4.39
N THR A 262 10.79 -6.99 -5.41
CA THR A 262 10.30 -5.59 -5.45
C THR A 262 8.79 -5.49 -5.62
N ARG A 263 8.12 -6.59 -6.02
CA ARG A 263 6.68 -6.66 -6.30
C ARG A 263 5.91 -7.55 -5.32
N HIS A 264 6.61 -8.39 -4.53
CA HIS A 264 6.00 -9.39 -3.65
C HIS A 264 6.52 -9.26 -2.23
N ASN A 265 5.58 -9.25 -1.29
CA ASN A 265 5.81 -9.36 0.14
C ASN A 265 4.94 -10.51 0.66
N PRO A 266 5.43 -11.38 1.57
CA PRO A 266 4.66 -12.54 2.04
C PRO A 266 3.33 -12.19 2.70
N GLU A 267 3.22 -10.97 3.21
CA GLU A 267 2.03 -10.37 3.78
C GLU A 267 1.71 -9.09 3.03
N PHE A 268 0.50 -8.98 2.48
CA PHE A 268 0.09 -7.86 1.63
C PHE A 268 -1.39 -7.54 1.83
N THR A 269 -1.81 -6.34 1.42
CA THR A 269 -3.19 -5.88 1.55
C THR A 269 -3.92 -6.05 0.22
N MET A 270 -5.09 -6.69 0.28
CA MET A 270 -6.04 -6.74 -0.83
C MET A 270 -7.39 -6.15 -0.44
N LEU A 271 -8.07 -5.59 -1.42
CA LEU A 271 -9.50 -5.42 -1.45
C LEU A 271 -10.07 -6.63 -2.18
N GLU A 272 -11.08 -7.29 -1.61
CA GLU A 272 -11.97 -8.20 -2.35
C GLU A 272 -13.41 -7.77 -2.14
N PHE A 273 -14.22 -7.80 -3.21
CA PHE A 273 -15.62 -7.45 -3.17
C PHE A 273 -16.45 -8.32 -4.11
N TYR A 274 -17.70 -8.56 -3.73
CA TYR A 274 -18.63 -9.44 -4.43
C TYR A 274 -19.99 -8.76 -4.53
N GLN A 275 -20.60 -8.86 -5.70
CA GLN A 275 -21.93 -8.31 -5.98
C GLN A 275 -22.82 -9.37 -6.61
N ALA A 276 -23.93 -9.68 -5.93
CA ALA A 276 -24.99 -10.52 -6.46
C ALA A 276 -25.74 -9.79 -7.59
N TYR A 277 -26.28 -10.56 -8.54
CA TYR A 277 -27.03 -10.07 -9.70
C TYR A 277 -26.20 -9.13 -10.60
N ALA A 278 -24.90 -9.39 -10.67
CA ALA A 278 -23.94 -8.72 -11.54
C ALA A 278 -23.09 -9.73 -12.29
N GLU A 279 -22.45 -9.28 -13.36
CA GLU A 279 -21.50 -10.04 -14.15
C GLU A 279 -20.19 -9.26 -14.34
N TYR A 280 -19.16 -9.88 -14.88
CA TYR A 280 -17.80 -9.34 -14.88
C TYR A 280 -17.63 -7.98 -15.61
N HIS A 281 -18.46 -7.65 -16.62
CA HIS A 281 -18.37 -6.34 -17.27
C HIS A 281 -18.78 -5.20 -16.35
N GLU A 282 -19.76 -5.42 -15.46
CA GLU A 282 -20.18 -4.43 -14.48
C GLU A 282 -19.07 -4.15 -13.47
N LEU A 283 -18.27 -5.18 -13.11
CA LEU A 283 -17.11 -4.98 -12.24
C LEU A 283 -15.97 -4.22 -12.94
N MET A 284 -15.73 -4.49 -14.23
CA MET A 284 -14.78 -3.68 -15.01
C MET A 284 -15.18 -2.21 -15.03
N ASP A 285 -16.47 -1.90 -15.22
CA ASP A 285 -16.98 -0.53 -15.21
C ASP A 285 -16.85 0.11 -13.82
N LEU A 286 -17.15 -0.64 -12.77
CA LEU A 286 -17.02 -0.20 -11.38
C LEU A 286 -15.57 0.10 -11.02
N THR A 287 -14.65 -0.78 -11.41
CA THR A 287 -13.21 -0.64 -11.18
C THR A 287 -12.63 0.54 -11.95
N GLU A 288 -13.01 0.72 -13.23
CA GLU A 288 -12.63 1.90 -14.01
C GLU A 288 -13.08 3.20 -13.32
N ALA A 289 -14.34 3.25 -12.85
CA ALA A 289 -14.87 4.41 -12.15
C ALA A 289 -14.14 4.67 -10.81
N MET A 290 -13.84 3.61 -10.04
CA MET A 290 -13.14 3.71 -8.77
C MET A 290 -11.71 4.21 -8.95
N LEU A 291 -10.96 3.68 -9.91
CA LEU A 291 -9.57 4.06 -10.16
C LEU A 291 -9.46 5.48 -10.72
N ARG A 292 -10.37 5.87 -11.61
CA ARG A 292 -10.46 7.25 -12.09
C ARG A 292 -10.75 8.22 -10.94
N GLY A 293 -11.69 7.88 -10.06
CA GLY A 293 -11.99 8.71 -8.90
C GLY A 293 -10.83 8.82 -7.91
N ILE A 294 -10.04 7.78 -7.70
CA ILE A 294 -8.80 7.87 -6.91
C ILE A 294 -7.82 8.86 -7.56
N ALA A 295 -7.64 8.80 -8.88
CA ALA A 295 -6.77 9.72 -9.60
C ALA A 295 -7.23 11.18 -9.45
N GLU A 296 -8.52 11.44 -9.63
CA GLU A 296 -9.12 12.79 -9.56
C GLU A 296 -9.17 13.34 -8.14
N GLU A 297 -9.71 12.59 -7.17
CA GLU A 297 -10.04 13.10 -5.84
C GLU A 297 -8.89 12.94 -4.83
N VAL A 298 -8.08 11.89 -4.94
CA VAL A 298 -6.99 11.63 -3.99
C VAL A 298 -5.67 12.20 -4.48
N VAL A 299 -5.35 11.98 -5.77
CA VAL A 299 -4.08 12.45 -6.37
C VAL A 299 -4.23 13.85 -6.96
N GLY A 300 -5.41 14.21 -7.46
CA GLY A 300 -5.73 15.52 -8.01
C GLY A 300 -5.44 15.66 -9.51
N GLN A 301 -5.19 14.56 -10.22
CA GLN A 301 -4.93 14.53 -11.66
C GLN A 301 -5.21 13.14 -12.24
N THR A 302 -5.70 13.07 -13.48
CA THR A 302 -5.99 11.80 -14.15
C THR A 302 -4.79 11.19 -14.87
N VAL A 303 -3.81 12.01 -15.24
CA VAL A 303 -2.55 11.54 -15.83
C VAL A 303 -1.54 11.31 -14.72
N ILE A 304 -1.20 10.05 -14.48
CA ILE A 304 -0.31 9.61 -13.40
C ILE A 304 1.07 9.34 -13.99
N ASN A 305 2.10 9.95 -13.41
CA ASN A 305 3.48 9.60 -13.73
C ASN A 305 3.95 8.47 -12.80
N TYR A 306 4.41 7.37 -13.39
CA TYR A 306 4.95 6.25 -12.66
C TYR A 306 6.19 5.71 -13.35
N GLN A 307 7.34 5.79 -12.67
CA GLN A 307 8.65 5.36 -13.16
C GLN A 307 9.06 5.99 -14.50
N GLY A 308 8.68 7.27 -14.69
CA GLY A 308 9.02 8.07 -15.87
C GLY A 308 8.08 7.93 -17.06
N GLU A 309 7.04 7.10 -16.94
CA GLU A 309 6.00 6.92 -17.95
C GLU A 309 4.68 7.53 -17.50
N GLU A 310 3.86 8.00 -18.45
CA GLU A 310 2.55 8.60 -18.18
C GLU A 310 1.43 7.58 -18.42
N TYR A 311 0.50 7.51 -17.46
CA TYR A 311 -0.68 6.63 -17.49
C TYR A 311 -1.94 7.47 -17.36
N ASP A 312 -2.81 7.39 -18.37
CA ASP A 312 -4.01 8.25 -18.44
C ASP A 312 -5.27 7.53 -17.97
N PHE A 313 -5.66 7.76 -16.73
CA PHE A 313 -6.89 7.25 -16.11
C PHE A 313 -8.15 8.04 -16.51
N GLY A 314 -8.00 9.17 -17.18
CA GLY A 314 -9.11 9.98 -17.68
C GLY A 314 -9.75 9.42 -18.95
N LYS A 315 -9.03 8.58 -19.72
CA LYS A 315 -9.54 7.89 -20.91
C LYS A 315 -10.29 6.60 -20.55
N PRO A 316 -11.18 6.12 -21.41
CA PRO A 316 -11.72 4.77 -21.30
C PRO A 316 -10.61 3.72 -21.30
N PHE A 317 -10.70 2.75 -20.40
CA PHE A 317 -9.70 1.69 -20.32
C PHE A 317 -9.86 0.73 -21.51
N VAL A 318 -8.74 0.27 -22.04
CA VAL A 318 -8.72 -0.66 -23.17
C VAL A 318 -9.24 -2.03 -22.69
N ARG A 319 -9.99 -2.74 -23.56
CA ARG A 319 -10.50 -4.08 -23.31
C ARG A 319 -10.15 -4.98 -24.48
N MET A 320 -9.46 -6.08 -24.21
CA MET A 320 -9.06 -7.10 -25.20
C MET A 320 -9.19 -8.48 -24.58
N THR A 321 -9.46 -9.50 -25.39
CA THR A 321 -9.33 -10.89 -24.97
C THR A 321 -7.86 -11.30 -24.90
N VAL A 322 -7.58 -12.41 -24.21
CA VAL A 322 -6.23 -13.02 -24.20
C VAL A 322 -5.71 -13.23 -25.63
N VAL A 323 -6.52 -13.84 -26.50
CA VAL A 323 -6.11 -14.13 -27.89
C VAL A 323 -5.92 -12.84 -28.69
N GLU A 324 -6.85 -11.89 -28.63
CA GLU A 324 -6.71 -10.58 -29.30
C GLU A 324 -5.43 -9.86 -28.85
N SER A 325 -5.12 -9.88 -27.57
CA SER A 325 -3.91 -9.25 -27.05
C SER A 325 -2.64 -9.92 -27.54
N ILE A 326 -2.60 -11.26 -27.61
CA ILE A 326 -1.46 -11.99 -28.18
C ILE A 326 -1.26 -11.56 -29.64
N LEU A 327 -2.32 -11.54 -30.45
CA LEU A 327 -2.24 -11.15 -31.86
C LEU A 327 -1.86 -9.67 -32.04
N HIS A 328 -2.41 -8.79 -31.20
CA HIS A 328 -2.08 -7.36 -31.24
C HIS A 328 -0.58 -7.10 -31.01
N PHE A 329 0.00 -7.77 -30.04
CA PHE A 329 1.41 -7.57 -29.67
C PHE A 329 2.39 -8.45 -30.45
N ASN A 330 1.90 -9.45 -31.23
CA ASN A 330 2.70 -10.32 -32.07
C ASN A 330 2.09 -10.37 -33.50
N PRO A 331 2.30 -9.33 -34.32
CA PRO A 331 1.63 -9.15 -35.61
C PRO A 331 1.98 -10.23 -36.64
N ASP A 332 3.01 -11.04 -36.40
CA ASP A 332 3.39 -12.16 -37.25
C ASP A 332 2.56 -13.43 -36.97
N LEU A 333 1.76 -13.46 -35.90
CA LEU A 333 0.87 -14.55 -35.54
C LEU A 333 -0.53 -14.34 -36.12
N THR A 334 -1.20 -15.45 -36.42
CA THR A 334 -2.58 -15.49 -36.88
C THR A 334 -3.48 -16.22 -35.86
N ALA A 335 -4.79 -16.11 -35.98
CA ALA A 335 -5.73 -16.81 -35.10
C ALA A 335 -5.57 -18.36 -35.21
N GLU A 336 -5.21 -18.86 -36.38
CA GLU A 336 -4.97 -20.28 -36.61
C GLU A 336 -3.78 -20.82 -35.83
N ASP A 337 -2.76 -19.98 -35.58
CA ASP A 337 -1.58 -20.34 -34.79
C ASP A 337 -1.91 -20.57 -33.30
N LEU A 338 -3.04 -20.03 -32.83
CA LEU A 338 -3.50 -20.15 -31.44
C LEU A 338 -4.77 -21.03 -31.31
N ALA A 339 -5.31 -21.55 -32.41
CA ALA A 339 -6.61 -22.24 -32.42
C ALA A 339 -6.54 -23.70 -31.93
N THR A 340 -5.38 -24.35 -32.04
CA THR A 340 -5.18 -25.73 -31.58
C THR A 340 -3.95 -25.84 -30.70
N ARG A 341 -3.93 -26.87 -29.82
CA ARG A 341 -2.79 -27.11 -28.94
C ARG A 341 -1.50 -27.30 -29.73
N GLU A 342 -1.54 -28.06 -30.82
CA GLU A 342 -0.38 -28.36 -31.65
C GLU A 342 0.19 -27.10 -32.32
N ALA A 343 -0.67 -26.18 -32.77
CA ALA A 343 -0.25 -24.91 -33.36
C ALA A 343 0.34 -23.97 -32.26
N ALA A 344 -0.36 -23.81 -31.14
CA ALA A 344 0.10 -22.98 -30.04
C ALA A 344 1.43 -23.48 -29.42
N VAL A 345 1.63 -24.80 -29.33
CA VAL A 345 2.93 -25.38 -28.88
C VAL A 345 4.06 -24.96 -29.81
N LYS A 346 3.87 -24.98 -31.13
CA LYS A 346 4.89 -24.52 -32.10
C LYS A 346 5.23 -23.05 -31.92
N VAL A 347 4.23 -22.22 -31.65
CA VAL A 347 4.47 -20.79 -31.30
C VAL A 347 5.30 -20.69 -30.05
N ALA A 348 4.92 -21.41 -28.97
CA ALA A 348 5.63 -21.40 -27.69
C ALA A 348 7.10 -21.87 -27.86
N GLU A 349 7.34 -22.93 -28.64
CA GLU A 349 8.68 -23.42 -28.96
C GLU A 349 9.53 -22.36 -29.67
N ASN A 350 8.96 -21.68 -30.69
CA ASN A 350 9.64 -20.59 -31.39
C ASN A 350 10.01 -19.42 -30.46
N LEU A 351 9.17 -19.17 -29.48
CA LEU A 351 9.39 -18.15 -28.40
C LEU A 351 10.27 -18.66 -27.26
N ARG A 352 10.74 -19.91 -27.33
CA ARG A 352 11.52 -20.59 -26.29
C ARG A 352 10.80 -20.65 -24.94
N ILE A 353 9.50 -20.86 -24.98
CA ILE A 353 8.67 -21.08 -23.80
C ILE A 353 8.62 -22.59 -23.53
N PRO A 354 8.99 -23.06 -22.32
CA PRO A 354 8.92 -24.48 -21.99
C PRO A 354 7.45 -24.89 -21.82
N VAL A 355 7.01 -25.91 -22.54
CA VAL A 355 5.65 -26.46 -22.47
C VAL A 355 5.71 -27.87 -21.90
N LYS A 356 4.93 -28.14 -20.86
CA LYS A 356 4.78 -29.49 -20.30
C LYS A 356 3.78 -30.30 -21.12
N GLU A 357 3.94 -31.64 -21.16
CA GLU A 357 2.99 -32.52 -21.84
C GLU A 357 1.56 -32.42 -21.30
N SER A 358 1.42 -32.11 -19.98
CA SER A 358 0.16 -31.94 -19.28
C SER A 358 -0.57 -30.63 -19.62
N TYR A 359 0.08 -29.66 -20.29
CA TYR A 359 -0.56 -28.40 -20.62
C TYR A 359 -1.56 -28.56 -21.76
N GLY A 360 -2.81 -28.15 -21.52
CA GLY A 360 -3.82 -28.02 -22.58
C GLY A 360 -3.61 -26.76 -23.43
N LEU A 361 -4.50 -26.53 -24.38
CA LEU A 361 -4.45 -25.35 -25.24
C LEU A 361 -4.45 -24.04 -24.44
N GLY A 362 -5.38 -23.92 -23.50
CA GLY A 362 -5.55 -22.70 -22.72
C GLY A 362 -4.32 -22.35 -21.90
N LYS A 363 -3.69 -23.33 -21.24
CA LYS A 363 -2.46 -23.09 -20.50
C LYS A 363 -1.31 -22.64 -21.40
N VAL A 364 -1.18 -23.23 -22.61
CA VAL A 364 -0.16 -22.80 -23.58
C VAL A 364 -0.42 -21.36 -24.06
N GLN A 365 -1.67 -20.97 -24.31
CA GLN A 365 -2.03 -19.60 -24.66
C GLN A 365 -1.63 -18.61 -23.56
N ILE A 366 -1.87 -18.96 -22.30
CA ILE A 366 -1.49 -18.10 -21.16
C ILE A 366 0.04 -17.97 -21.06
N GLU A 367 0.81 -19.05 -21.23
CA GLU A 367 2.27 -18.95 -21.23
C GLU A 367 2.80 -18.02 -22.36
N ILE A 368 2.15 -18.04 -23.53
CA ILE A 368 2.46 -17.10 -24.62
C ILE A 368 2.10 -15.67 -24.22
N PHE A 369 0.91 -15.46 -23.62
CA PHE A 369 0.45 -14.16 -23.14
C PHE A 369 1.41 -13.57 -22.10
N GLU A 370 1.70 -14.28 -21.03
CA GLU A 370 2.61 -13.85 -19.97
C GLU A 370 3.99 -13.46 -20.53
N LYS A 371 4.48 -14.24 -21.50
CA LYS A 371 5.79 -14.00 -22.11
C LYS A 371 5.85 -12.82 -23.05
N THR A 372 4.78 -12.59 -23.84
CA THR A 372 4.84 -11.65 -24.98
C THR A 372 3.96 -10.40 -24.80
N VAL A 373 3.00 -10.42 -23.90
CA VAL A 373 1.97 -9.38 -23.76
C VAL A 373 2.06 -8.65 -22.44
N GLU A 374 2.02 -9.34 -21.31
CA GLU A 374 1.83 -8.79 -19.98
C GLU A 374 2.72 -7.57 -19.69
N SER A 375 4.02 -7.70 -19.91
CA SER A 375 4.99 -6.61 -19.66
C SER A 375 4.85 -5.41 -20.61
N ARG A 376 4.02 -5.52 -21.65
CA ARG A 376 3.78 -4.49 -22.68
C ARG A 376 2.43 -3.77 -22.48
N LEU A 377 1.60 -4.22 -21.54
CA LEU A 377 0.33 -3.59 -21.19
C LEU A 377 0.59 -2.33 -20.33
N MET A 378 1.04 -1.28 -21.00
CA MET A 378 1.45 -0.04 -20.32
C MET A 378 0.25 0.78 -19.88
N GLN A 379 -0.68 1.12 -20.76
CA GLN A 379 -1.87 1.90 -20.42
C GLN A 379 -2.93 1.03 -19.71
N PRO A 380 -3.86 1.64 -18.92
CA PRO A 380 -4.92 0.92 -18.25
C PRO A 380 -5.70 0.00 -19.19
N THR A 381 -5.60 -1.32 -18.97
CA THR A 381 -6.12 -2.34 -19.89
C THR A 381 -6.72 -3.51 -19.12
N PHE A 382 -7.94 -3.88 -19.48
CA PHE A 382 -8.56 -5.14 -19.08
C PHE A 382 -8.30 -6.22 -20.13
N ILE A 383 -7.80 -7.37 -19.70
CA ILE A 383 -7.68 -8.58 -20.52
C ILE A 383 -8.77 -9.54 -20.08
N THR A 384 -9.55 -10.04 -21.02
CA THR A 384 -10.75 -10.87 -20.79
C THR A 384 -10.63 -12.24 -21.44
N ALA A 385 -11.65 -13.10 -21.27
CA ALA A 385 -11.74 -14.43 -21.87
C ALA A 385 -10.54 -15.33 -21.54
N TYR A 386 -10.22 -15.43 -20.27
CA TYR A 386 -9.20 -16.37 -19.77
C TYR A 386 -9.66 -17.82 -19.96
N PRO A 387 -8.77 -18.74 -20.34
CA PRO A 387 -9.11 -20.15 -20.48
C PRO A 387 -9.63 -20.78 -19.18
N VAL A 388 -10.59 -21.69 -19.32
CA VAL A 388 -11.16 -22.47 -18.20
C VAL A 388 -10.07 -23.23 -17.43
N GLU A 389 -9.05 -23.74 -18.11
CA GLU A 389 -7.95 -24.51 -17.53
C GLU A 389 -7.20 -23.75 -16.41
N VAL A 390 -7.14 -22.42 -16.49
CA VAL A 390 -6.44 -21.55 -15.52
C VAL A 390 -7.39 -20.71 -14.67
N SER A 391 -8.68 -21.04 -14.66
CA SER A 391 -9.73 -20.24 -14.00
C SER A 391 -10.69 -21.13 -13.20
N PRO A 392 -10.22 -21.79 -12.11
CA PRO A 392 -10.98 -22.83 -11.42
C PRO A 392 -12.23 -22.33 -10.68
N LEU A 393 -12.34 -21.04 -10.41
CA LEU A 393 -13.46 -20.44 -9.64
C LEU A 393 -14.36 -19.55 -10.50
N ALA A 394 -13.98 -19.33 -11.78
CA ALA A 394 -14.73 -18.48 -12.69
C ALA A 394 -15.74 -19.29 -13.51
N ARG A 395 -16.90 -18.66 -13.78
CA ARG A 395 -17.95 -19.25 -14.62
C ARG A 395 -17.48 -19.37 -16.06
N ARG A 396 -17.82 -20.50 -16.75
CA ARG A 396 -17.62 -20.65 -18.19
C ARG A 396 -18.47 -19.66 -18.96
N ASN A 397 -17.95 -19.16 -20.06
CA ASN A 397 -18.75 -18.34 -20.96
C ASN A 397 -19.81 -19.22 -21.68
N ASP A 398 -21.06 -18.72 -21.76
CA ASP A 398 -22.17 -19.45 -22.35
C ASP A 398 -22.05 -19.65 -23.89
N ASN A 399 -21.33 -18.78 -24.56
CA ASN A 399 -21.15 -18.81 -26.03
C ASN A 399 -19.85 -19.50 -26.43
N ASP A 400 -18.81 -19.47 -25.59
CA ASP A 400 -17.54 -20.15 -25.81
C ASP A 400 -17.11 -20.89 -24.53
N PRO A 401 -17.40 -22.20 -24.42
CA PRO A 401 -17.12 -22.99 -23.23
C PRO A 401 -15.63 -23.24 -22.97
N HIS A 402 -14.72 -22.82 -23.86
CA HIS A 402 -13.28 -22.94 -23.64
C HIS A 402 -12.69 -21.80 -22.80
N VAL A 403 -13.43 -20.70 -22.68
CA VAL A 403 -13.05 -19.53 -21.89
C VAL A 403 -14.02 -19.28 -20.74
N THR A 404 -13.62 -18.41 -19.81
CA THR A 404 -14.41 -17.96 -18.69
C THR A 404 -14.77 -16.49 -18.81
N ASP A 405 -15.82 -16.07 -18.11
CA ASP A 405 -16.20 -14.68 -17.90
C ASP A 405 -15.28 -14.05 -16.82
N ARG A 406 -13.98 -13.94 -17.15
CA ARG A 406 -12.91 -13.45 -16.26
C ARG A 406 -12.14 -12.33 -16.93
N PHE A 407 -11.70 -11.39 -16.13
CA PHE A 407 -10.75 -10.38 -16.55
C PHE A 407 -9.59 -10.25 -15.55
N GLU A 408 -8.48 -9.76 -16.05
CA GLU A 408 -7.43 -9.16 -15.23
C GLU A 408 -7.18 -7.73 -15.70
N PHE A 409 -6.89 -6.83 -14.75
CA PHE A 409 -6.59 -5.44 -15.05
C PHE A 409 -5.08 -5.18 -14.93
N PHE A 410 -4.53 -4.60 -15.98
CA PHE A 410 -3.11 -4.28 -16.11
C PHE A 410 -2.88 -2.79 -16.28
N VAL A 411 -1.80 -2.31 -15.69
CA VAL A 411 -1.21 -0.99 -15.95
C VAL A 411 0.29 -1.01 -15.62
N GLY A 412 1.11 -0.38 -16.47
CA GLY A 412 2.56 -0.38 -16.30
C GLY A 412 3.19 -1.76 -16.37
N GLY A 413 2.64 -2.67 -17.21
CA GLY A 413 3.10 -4.04 -17.37
C GLY A 413 2.92 -4.89 -16.10
N ARG A 414 1.88 -4.62 -15.31
CA ARG A 414 1.61 -5.30 -14.03
C ARG A 414 0.12 -5.52 -13.84
N GLU A 415 -0.24 -6.71 -13.41
CA GLU A 415 -1.56 -7.03 -12.90
C GLU A 415 -1.82 -6.25 -11.61
N ILE A 416 -2.95 -5.56 -11.54
CA ILE A 416 -3.45 -4.80 -10.39
C ILE A 416 -4.69 -5.45 -9.80
N ALA A 417 -5.56 -6.02 -10.65
CA ALA A 417 -6.81 -6.64 -10.24
C ALA A 417 -7.13 -7.88 -11.07
N ASN A 418 -7.93 -8.78 -10.49
CA ASN A 418 -8.48 -9.97 -11.11
C ASN A 418 -9.92 -10.12 -10.67
N GLY A 419 -10.84 -10.32 -11.62
CA GLY A 419 -12.26 -10.46 -11.33
C GLY A 419 -12.97 -11.33 -12.35
N PHE A 420 -14.13 -11.87 -11.97
CA PHE A 420 -14.90 -12.77 -12.82
C PHE A 420 -16.37 -12.87 -12.39
N THR A 421 -17.19 -13.36 -13.31
CA THR A 421 -18.49 -13.93 -12.95
C THR A 421 -18.24 -15.25 -12.23
N GLU A 422 -18.79 -15.36 -11.04
CA GLU A 422 -18.53 -16.46 -10.11
C GLU A 422 -19.17 -17.78 -10.62
N LEU A 423 -18.44 -18.87 -10.46
CA LEU A 423 -18.97 -20.20 -10.68
C LEU A 423 -19.93 -20.52 -9.52
N ASN A 424 -21.23 -20.60 -9.84
CA ASN A 424 -22.30 -20.91 -8.88
C ASN A 424 -22.94 -22.29 -9.10
N ASP A 425 -22.43 -23.08 -10.04
CA ASP A 425 -22.77 -24.49 -10.21
C ASP A 425 -21.92 -25.35 -9.28
N ALA A 426 -22.58 -25.94 -8.25
CA ALA A 426 -21.91 -26.73 -7.24
C ALA A 426 -21.25 -28.01 -7.79
N GLU A 427 -21.85 -28.63 -8.83
CA GLU A 427 -21.32 -29.85 -9.45
C GLU A 427 -20.05 -29.52 -10.28
N ASP A 428 -20.07 -28.50 -11.15
CA ASP A 428 -18.88 -28.04 -11.91
C ASP A 428 -17.77 -27.59 -10.93
N GLN A 429 -18.13 -26.89 -9.83
CA GLN A 429 -17.14 -26.47 -8.84
C GLN A 429 -16.47 -27.66 -8.14
N ALA A 430 -17.24 -28.68 -7.78
CA ALA A 430 -16.70 -29.89 -7.16
C ALA A 430 -15.75 -30.64 -8.10
N GLU A 431 -16.10 -30.75 -9.40
CA GLU A 431 -15.22 -31.33 -10.41
C GLU A 431 -13.90 -30.56 -10.57
N ARG A 432 -13.96 -29.22 -10.54
CA ARG A 432 -12.75 -28.39 -10.64
C ARG A 432 -11.88 -28.48 -9.38
N PHE A 433 -12.47 -28.53 -8.20
CA PHE A 433 -11.72 -28.77 -6.97
C PHE A 433 -11.04 -30.14 -6.97
N GLN A 434 -11.71 -31.19 -7.48
CA GLN A 434 -11.08 -32.51 -7.60
C GLN A 434 -9.86 -32.47 -8.52
N LYS A 435 -9.92 -31.76 -9.66
CA LYS A 435 -8.75 -31.57 -10.54
C LYS A 435 -7.59 -30.88 -9.82
N GLN A 436 -7.89 -29.85 -9.01
CA GLN A 436 -6.85 -29.17 -8.21
C GLN A 436 -6.21 -30.12 -7.20
N VAL A 437 -6.98 -31.01 -6.57
CA VAL A 437 -6.45 -32.04 -5.68
C VAL A 437 -5.55 -33.02 -6.44
N ASP A 438 -5.96 -33.46 -7.63
CA ASP A 438 -5.17 -34.36 -8.47
C ASP A 438 -3.84 -33.71 -8.89
N GLU A 439 -3.84 -32.41 -9.23
CA GLU A 439 -2.64 -31.63 -9.55
C GLU A 439 -1.73 -31.51 -8.33
N LYS A 440 -2.29 -31.32 -7.14
CA LYS A 440 -1.56 -31.26 -5.86
C LYS A 440 -0.89 -32.60 -5.55
N ASP A 441 -1.61 -33.71 -5.73
CA ASP A 441 -1.07 -35.04 -5.53
C ASP A 441 0.02 -35.39 -6.56
N ALA A 442 -0.04 -34.77 -7.75
CA ALA A 442 1.01 -34.80 -8.76
C ALA A 442 2.21 -33.90 -8.47
N GLY A 443 2.19 -33.12 -7.37
CA GLY A 443 3.32 -32.32 -6.85
C GLY A 443 3.18 -30.81 -7.02
N ASP A 444 2.04 -30.29 -7.42
CA ASP A 444 1.76 -28.86 -7.43
C ASP A 444 1.38 -28.38 -6.03
N LEU A 445 2.34 -27.77 -5.31
CA LEU A 445 2.14 -27.28 -3.93
C LEU A 445 1.28 -26.02 -3.83
N GLU A 446 0.97 -25.38 -4.96
CA GLU A 446 0.14 -24.18 -5.03
C GLU A 446 -1.32 -24.49 -5.35
N ALA A 447 -1.62 -25.71 -5.83
CA ALA A 447 -2.97 -26.14 -6.14
C ALA A 447 -3.88 -26.13 -4.90
N MET A 448 -5.15 -25.80 -5.09
CA MET A 448 -6.14 -25.63 -4.04
C MET A 448 -6.53 -26.98 -3.38
N HIS A 449 -7.02 -26.87 -2.15
CA HIS A 449 -7.64 -27.97 -1.43
C HIS A 449 -9.12 -28.12 -1.80
N PHE A 450 -9.67 -29.32 -1.62
CA PHE A 450 -11.12 -29.53 -1.71
C PHE A 450 -11.81 -28.98 -0.46
N ASP A 451 -12.67 -27.98 -0.62
CA ASP A 451 -13.48 -27.42 0.46
C ASP A 451 -14.93 -27.93 0.36
N ALA A 452 -15.22 -29.01 1.09
CA ALA A 452 -16.54 -29.65 1.08
C ALA A 452 -17.63 -28.74 1.68
N ASP A 453 -17.29 -27.88 2.65
CA ASP A 453 -18.23 -26.94 3.23
C ASP A 453 -18.62 -25.83 2.25
N TYR A 454 -17.67 -25.39 1.43
CA TYR A 454 -17.97 -24.44 0.36
C TYR A 454 -18.87 -25.05 -0.72
N ILE A 455 -18.66 -26.31 -1.11
CA ILE A 455 -19.58 -27.03 -2.03
C ILE A 455 -20.98 -27.11 -1.42
N THR A 456 -21.09 -27.51 -0.15
CA THR A 456 -22.37 -27.51 0.55
C THR A 456 -23.04 -26.14 0.57
N ALA A 457 -22.27 -25.06 0.74
CA ALA A 457 -22.81 -23.71 0.67
C ALA A 457 -23.37 -23.41 -0.73
N LEU A 458 -22.66 -23.77 -1.81
CA LEU A 458 -23.15 -23.59 -3.19
C LEU A 458 -24.43 -24.40 -3.45
N GLU A 459 -24.57 -25.60 -2.88
CA GLU A 459 -25.79 -26.43 -2.98
C GLU A 459 -27.02 -25.75 -2.34
N HIS A 460 -26.83 -24.83 -1.39
CA HIS A 460 -27.91 -23.98 -0.89
C HIS A 460 -28.31 -22.86 -1.85
N GLY A 461 -27.55 -22.63 -2.90
CA GLY A 461 -27.83 -21.68 -3.97
C GLY A 461 -27.11 -20.35 -3.77
N MET A 462 -26.10 -20.06 -4.58
CA MET A 462 -25.51 -18.74 -4.72
C MET A 462 -26.19 -18.02 -5.90
N PRO A 463 -26.72 -16.81 -5.73
CA PRO A 463 -27.26 -16.05 -6.85
C PRO A 463 -26.17 -15.79 -7.91
N PRO A 464 -26.54 -15.45 -9.18
CA PRO A 464 -25.57 -14.92 -10.13
C PRO A 464 -24.76 -13.82 -9.48
N THR A 465 -23.46 -13.94 -9.45
CA THR A 465 -22.57 -13.06 -8.66
C THR A 465 -21.30 -12.78 -9.47
N ALA A 466 -20.76 -11.59 -9.33
CA ALA A 466 -19.43 -11.26 -9.80
C ALA A 466 -18.56 -10.80 -8.63
N GLY A 467 -17.29 -11.18 -8.66
CA GLY A 467 -16.29 -10.85 -7.64
C GLY A 467 -14.98 -10.37 -8.23
N GLU A 468 -14.26 -9.57 -7.46
CA GLU A 468 -12.98 -8.99 -7.86
C GLU A 468 -12.05 -8.83 -6.67
N GLY A 469 -10.76 -9.10 -6.90
CA GLY A 469 -9.67 -8.80 -5.99
C GLY A 469 -8.74 -7.73 -6.56
N ILE A 470 -8.43 -6.69 -5.77
CA ILE A 470 -7.52 -5.60 -6.13
C ILE A 470 -6.35 -5.54 -5.15
N GLY A 471 -5.13 -5.58 -5.67
CA GLY A 471 -3.91 -5.44 -4.87
C GLY A 471 -3.67 -4.00 -4.40
N ILE A 472 -4.05 -3.67 -3.17
CA ILE A 472 -3.92 -2.31 -2.61
C ILE A 472 -2.46 -1.83 -2.61
N ASP A 473 -1.51 -2.69 -2.29
CA ASP A 473 -0.10 -2.29 -2.27
C ASP A 473 0.40 -1.91 -3.67
N ARG A 474 0.05 -2.70 -4.69
CA ARG A 474 0.39 -2.40 -6.10
C ARG A 474 -0.27 -1.11 -6.57
N LEU A 475 -1.54 -0.90 -6.20
CA LEU A 475 -2.28 0.31 -6.53
C LEU A 475 -1.62 1.55 -5.91
N VAL A 476 -1.21 1.48 -4.65
CA VAL A 476 -0.51 2.57 -3.98
C VAL A 476 0.86 2.83 -4.61
N MET A 477 1.61 1.79 -5.00
CA MET A 477 2.87 1.96 -5.72
C MET A 477 2.68 2.82 -6.98
N LEU A 478 1.64 2.54 -7.75
CA LEU A 478 1.32 3.27 -8.98
C LEU A 478 1.01 4.74 -8.70
N PHE A 479 0.11 5.03 -7.77
CA PHE A 479 -0.34 6.39 -7.46
C PHE A 479 0.66 7.22 -6.65
N THR A 480 1.75 6.63 -6.16
CA THR A 480 2.80 7.33 -5.37
C THR A 480 4.18 7.26 -6.01
N ASP A 481 4.26 6.84 -7.27
CA ASP A 481 5.53 6.64 -7.99
C ASP A 481 6.56 5.81 -7.20
N SER A 482 6.09 4.78 -6.50
CA SER A 482 6.94 3.94 -5.66
C SER A 482 7.43 2.70 -6.42
N PRO A 483 8.75 2.53 -6.65
CA PRO A 483 9.28 1.44 -7.48
C PRO A 483 9.19 0.06 -6.82
N SER A 484 9.07 0.00 -5.48
CA SER A 484 9.05 -1.23 -4.71
C SER A 484 7.89 -1.28 -3.73
N ILE A 485 7.31 -2.47 -3.57
CA ILE A 485 6.29 -2.74 -2.55
C ILE A 485 6.76 -2.37 -1.13
N ARG A 486 8.08 -2.41 -0.87
CA ARG A 486 8.67 -2.01 0.41
C ARG A 486 8.54 -0.52 0.68
N ASP A 487 8.39 0.30 -0.34
CA ASP A 487 8.20 1.75 -0.19
C ASP A 487 6.81 2.09 0.34
N VAL A 488 5.82 1.26 0.02
CA VAL A 488 4.41 1.46 0.39
C VAL A 488 3.97 0.63 1.60
N LEU A 489 4.84 -0.20 2.15
CA LEU A 489 4.64 -0.93 3.40
C LEU A 489 5.42 -0.26 4.53
N LEU A 490 4.77 0.01 5.67
CA LEU A 490 5.44 0.63 6.83
C LEU A 490 6.59 -0.27 7.33
N PHE A 491 6.34 -1.56 7.47
CA PHE A 491 7.31 -2.53 7.97
C PHE A 491 7.34 -3.75 7.03
N PRO A 492 8.05 -3.67 5.89
CA PRO A 492 8.17 -4.78 4.96
C PRO A 492 9.00 -5.92 5.54
N HIS A 493 8.73 -7.14 5.10
CA HIS A 493 9.60 -8.28 5.43
C HIS A 493 10.99 -8.11 4.80
N MET A 494 12.02 -8.33 5.61
CA MET A 494 13.41 -8.18 5.22
C MET A 494 14.20 -9.45 5.54
N ARG A 495 15.13 -9.81 4.69
CA ARG A 495 16.08 -10.90 5.03
C ARG A 495 16.83 -10.55 6.32
N PRO A 496 17.16 -11.54 7.18
CA PRO A 496 18.05 -11.29 8.31
C PRO A 496 19.35 -10.61 7.85
N LYS A 497 19.91 -9.74 8.70
CA LYS A 497 21.27 -9.24 8.45
C LYS A 497 22.23 -10.40 8.59
N ALA A 498 23.10 -10.55 7.61
CA ALA A 498 24.20 -11.51 7.67
C ALA A 498 25.19 -11.13 8.77
#